data_22027a2fb76c034cd83cce4f989f2517
#
_entry.id   22027a2fb76c034cd83cce4f989f2517
#
_cell.length_a   1.000
_cell.length_b   1.000
_cell.length_c   1.000
_cell.angle_alpha   90.00
_cell.angle_beta   90.00
_cell.angle_gamma   90.00
#
_symmetry.space_group_name_H-M   'P 1'
#
loop_
_entity.id
_entity.type
_entity.pdbx_description
1 polymer ?
#
loop_
_entity_poly.entity_id
_entity_poly.type
_entity_poly.pdbx_seq_one_letter_code
_entity_poly.pdbx_strand_id
1 'polypeptide(L)'
;MNKKIILITIFLVVIIGIIYYFSQSKSVDIDPLNCNYIINGENFNLIEGKSEIEIPNSSSKIITYYSNIETYNDFNNDKINDVAGLIMQNTGGSGTFFYLAVVLGGNKECQSVESVFLGDRVSPQSIEVEDNRIIVNYLDRALEDSMADFPSIIISRQFLVENNRLIEIIPE
;
A
#
# COMPACT_ATOMS: atom_id res chain seq x y z
N MET A 1 -52.35 22.06 11.72
CA MET A 1 -51.39 21.03 11.33
C MET A 1 -51.48 19.86 12.30
N ASN A 2 -51.68 18.65 11.82
CA ASN A 2 -52.06 17.48 12.64
C ASN A 2 -50.87 17.08 13.51
N LYS A 3 -51.00 16.99 14.85
CA LYS A 3 -49.91 16.64 15.79
C LYS A 3 -49.15 15.38 15.39
N LYS A 4 -49.82 14.41 14.73
CA LYS A 4 -49.21 13.18 14.20
C LYS A 4 -48.23 13.47 13.05
N ILE A 5 -48.55 14.46 12.17
CA ILE A 5 -47.68 14.83 11.05
C ILE A 5 -46.40 15.50 11.58
N ILE A 6 -46.52 16.35 12.60
CA ILE A 6 -45.33 17.02 13.22
C ILE A 6 -44.40 15.99 13.86
N LEU A 7 -44.94 14.98 14.56
CA LEU A 7 -44.12 13.91 15.17
C LEU A 7 -43.40 13.09 14.13
N ILE A 8 -44.04 12.75 12.99
CA ILE A 8 -43.39 11.97 11.91
C ILE A 8 -42.27 12.78 11.25
N THR A 9 -42.49 14.09 11.01
CA THR A 9 -41.41 14.94 10.43
C THR A 9 -40.23 15.10 11.35
N ILE A 10 -40.42 15.27 12.65
CA ILE A 10 -39.32 15.31 13.62
C ILE A 10 -38.56 13.99 13.64
N PHE A 11 -39.25 12.87 13.63
CA PHE A 11 -38.63 11.53 13.62
C PHE A 11 -37.79 11.28 12.36
N LEU A 12 -38.29 11.72 11.17
CA LEU A 12 -37.56 11.65 9.90
C LEU A 12 -36.28 12.52 9.93
N VAL A 13 -36.36 13.75 10.45
CA VAL A 13 -35.21 14.64 10.57
C VAL A 13 -34.15 14.06 11.49
N VAL A 14 -34.56 13.44 12.60
CA VAL A 14 -33.60 12.77 13.53
C VAL A 14 -32.95 11.59 12.87
N ILE A 15 -33.69 10.76 12.12
CA ILE A 15 -33.10 9.62 11.38
C ILE A 15 -32.09 10.10 10.34
N ILE A 16 -32.45 11.13 9.56
CA ILE A 16 -31.55 11.71 8.55
C ILE A 16 -30.28 12.28 9.23
N GLY A 17 -30.44 12.94 10.37
CA GLY A 17 -29.32 13.47 11.16
C GLY A 17 -28.39 12.34 11.69
N ILE A 18 -28.96 11.24 12.16
CA ILE A 18 -28.22 10.06 12.61
C ILE A 18 -27.48 9.41 11.42
N ILE A 19 -28.16 9.21 10.28
CA ILE A 19 -27.54 8.65 9.06
C ILE A 19 -26.40 9.56 8.60
N TYR A 20 -26.60 10.88 8.58
CA TYR A 20 -25.57 11.86 8.20
C TYR A 20 -24.38 11.84 9.18
N TYR A 21 -24.63 11.73 10.50
CA TYR A 21 -23.59 11.63 11.51
C TYR A 21 -22.73 10.37 11.36
N PHE A 22 -23.36 9.20 11.11
CA PHE A 22 -22.66 7.94 10.86
C PHE A 22 -22.02 7.88 9.45
N SER A 23 -22.48 8.67 8.50
CA SER A 23 -21.88 8.80 7.17
C SER A 23 -20.61 9.65 7.16
N GLN A 24 -20.35 10.41 8.21
CA GLN A 24 -19.07 11.09 8.43
C GLN A 24 -18.08 10.14 9.12
N SER A 25 -17.79 9.02 8.51
CA SER A 25 -16.64 8.20 8.88
C SER A 25 -15.39 9.06 8.63
N LYS A 26 -14.70 9.45 9.71
CA LYS A 26 -13.39 10.06 9.61
C LYS A 26 -12.49 9.06 8.90
N SER A 27 -12.12 9.34 7.65
CA SER A 27 -10.97 8.70 7.04
C SER A 27 -9.77 8.97 7.97
N VAL A 28 -9.22 7.94 8.56
CA VAL A 28 -7.92 8.05 9.21
C VAL A 28 -6.95 8.25 8.06
N ASP A 29 -6.31 9.42 7.99
CA ASP A 29 -5.24 9.67 7.03
C ASP A 29 -4.13 8.65 7.29
N ILE A 30 -3.85 7.81 6.30
CA ILE A 30 -2.75 6.84 6.38
C ILE A 30 -1.45 7.65 6.25
N ASP A 31 -0.56 7.50 7.23
CA ASP A 31 0.80 7.96 7.12
C ASP A 31 1.71 6.76 6.77
N PRO A 32 2.02 6.54 5.48
CA PRO A 32 2.78 5.38 5.05
C PRO A 32 4.21 5.35 5.59
N LEU A 33 4.73 6.47 6.07
CA LEU A 33 6.04 6.55 6.71
C LEU A 33 6.06 5.94 8.12
N ASN A 34 4.89 5.79 8.74
CA ASN A 34 4.74 5.28 10.11
C ASN A 34 3.79 4.08 10.17
N CYS A 35 3.98 3.13 9.26
CA CYS A 35 3.18 1.91 9.16
C CYS A 35 4.02 0.65 9.36
N ASN A 36 3.34 -0.46 9.64
CA ASN A 36 3.92 -1.80 9.66
C ASN A 36 3.75 -2.46 8.30
N TYR A 37 4.85 -2.89 7.70
CA TYR A 37 4.87 -3.55 6.39
C TYR A 37 5.18 -5.03 6.53
N ILE A 38 4.41 -5.87 5.82
CA ILE A 38 4.62 -7.31 5.79
C ILE A 38 5.41 -7.68 4.54
N ILE A 39 6.58 -8.26 4.72
CA ILE A 39 7.47 -8.70 3.63
C ILE A 39 7.91 -10.13 3.92
N ASN A 40 7.57 -11.07 3.04
CA ASN A 40 7.86 -12.50 3.19
C ASN A 40 7.36 -13.08 4.54
N GLY A 41 6.19 -12.62 5.00
CA GLY A 41 5.58 -13.04 6.28
C GLY A 41 6.20 -12.40 7.52
N GLU A 42 7.20 -11.53 7.39
CA GLU A 42 7.83 -10.80 8.48
C GLU A 42 7.34 -9.35 8.55
N ASN A 43 7.31 -8.79 9.77
CA ASN A 43 6.83 -7.44 10.04
C ASN A 43 7.98 -6.45 10.14
N PHE A 44 7.87 -5.35 9.41
CA PHE A 44 8.82 -4.23 9.41
C PHE A 44 8.10 -2.95 9.78
N ASN A 45 8.21 -2.55 11.05
CA ASN A 45 7.59 -1.31 11.52
C ASN A 45 8.49 -0.13 11.13
N LEU A 46 7.99 0.72 10.24
CA LEU A 46 8.68 1.93 9.83
C LEU A 46 8.36 3.09 10.79
N ILE A 47 9.38 3.87 11.08
CA ILE A 47 9.30 5.15 11.79
C ILE A 47 9.98 6.18 10.88
N GLU A 48 9.24 7.22 10.51
CA GLU A 48 9.73 8.24 9.57
C GLU A 48 10.25 7.63 8.25
N GLY A 49 9.58 6.57 7.76
CA GLY A 49 9.89 5.90 6.51
C GLY A 49 11.05 4.90 6.57
N LYS A 50 11.55 4.54 7.76
CA LYS A 50 12.69 3.66 7.92
C LYS A 50 12.49 2.63 9.03
N SER A 51 12.99 1.41 8.82
CA SER A 51 13.17 0.36 9.84
C SER A 51 14.58 -0.20 9.76
N GLU A 52 15.19 -0.50 10.92
CA GLU A 52 16.47 -1.19 11.02
C GLU A 52 16.36 -2.37 11.99
N ILE A 53 16.70 -3.57 11.53
CA ILE A 53 16.68 -4.79 12.32
C ILE A 53 18.08 -5.42 12.29
N GLU A 54 18.62 -5.71 13.44
CA GLU A 54 19.93 -6.35 13.56
C GLU A 54 19.85 -7.82 13.15
N ILE A 55 20.84 -8.30 12.37
CA ILE A 55 20.95 -9.70 11.99
C ILE A 55 21.74 -10.43 13.09
N PRO A 56 21.18 -11.46 13.75
CA PRO A 56 21.87 -12.20 14.79
C PRO A 56 23.24 -12.71 14.33
N ASN A 57 24.27 -12.50 15.16
CA ASN A 57 25.66 -12.89 14.89
C ASN A 57 26.31 -12.26 13.64
N SER A 58 25.81 -11.10 13.20
CA SER A 58 26.36 -10.32 12.09
C SER A 58 26.55 -8.88 12.50
N SER A 59 27.49 -8.17 11.86
CA SER A 59 27.58 -6.70 11.94
C SER A 59 26.64 -6.00 10.95
N SER A 60 25.95 -6.75 10.10
CA SER A 60 25.01 -6.23 9.13
C SER A 60 23.62 -6.10 9.72
N LYS A 61 22.79 -5.24 9.10
CA LYS A 61 21.39 -5.00 9.46
C LYS A 61 20.49 -5.22 8.25
N ILE A 62 19.24 -5.59 8.51
CA ILE A 62 18.18 -5.43 7.53
C ILE A 62 17.69 -3.99 7.65
N ILE A 63 17.74 -3.25 6.55
CA ILE A 63 17.26 -1.87 6.50
C ILE A 63 16.13 -1.80 5.47
N THR A 64 14.98 -1.30 5.93
CA THR A 64 13.79 -1.15 5.10
C THR A 64 13.45 0.34 5.00
N TYR A 65 13.17 0.81 3.78
CA TYR A 65 12.81 2.20 3.51
C TYR A 65 11.50 2.26 2.75
N TYR A 66 10.71 3.29 3.02
CA TYR A 66 9.59 3.68 2.18
C TYR A 66 10.07 4.59 1.05
N SER A 67 9.65 4.31 -0.18
CA SER A 67 9.91 5.17 -1.34
C SER A 67 8.81 6.21 -1.47
N ASN A 68 9.15 7.41 -1.98
CA ASN A 68 8.16 8.46 -2.25
C ASN A 68 7.37 8.24 -3.56
N ILE A 69 7.40 7.02 -4.14
CA ILE A 69 6.59 6.64 -5.29
C ILE A 69 5.36 5.93 -4.76
N GLU A 70 4.23 6.62 -4.78
CA GLU A 70 2.98 6.15 -4.19
C GLU A 70 1.75 6.67 -4.93
N THR A 71 0.61 6.02 -4.72
CA THR A 71 -0.70 6.45 -5.20
C THR A 71 -1.78 6.10 -4.18
N TYR A 72 -2.89 6.82 -4.22
CA TYR A 72 -4.02 6.66 -3.32
C TYR A 72 -5.28 6.32 -4.10
N ASN A 73 -6.01 5.32 -3.63
CA ASN A 73 -7.32 4.94 -4.15
C ASN A 73 -8.05 4.05 -3.13
N ASP A 74 -9.34 3.82 -3.29
CA ASP A 74 -10.08 2.79 -2.57
C ASP A 74 -9.91 1.45 -3.31
N PHE A 75 -8.83 0.71 -2.97
CA PHE A 75 -8.48 -0.53 -3.67
C PHE A 75 -9.35 -1.72 -3.27
N ASN A 76 -9.94 -1.69 -2.06
CA ASN A 76 -10.77 -2.78 -1.51
C ASN A 76 -12.28 -2.51 -1.62
N ASN A 77 -12.69 -1.35 -2.15
CA ASN A 77 -14.07 -0.87 -2.32
C ASN A 77 -14.83 -0.70 -0.98
N ASP A 78 -14.15 -0.28 0.09
CA ASP A 78 -14.75 0.04 1.39
C ASP A 78 -15.10 1.53 1.57
N LYS A 79 -14.83 2.37 0.56
CA LYS A 79 -15.03 3.83 0.50
C LYS A 79 -14.05 4.62 1.37
N ILE A 80 -12.94 4.02 1.73
CA ILE A 80 -11.85 4.66 2.43
C ILE A 80 -10.62 4.61 1.50
N ASN A 81 -9.84 5.69 1.45
CA ASN A 81 -8.63 5.66 0.65
C ASN A 81 -7.59 4.74 1.28
N ASP A 82 -7.01 3.90 0.44
CA ASP A 82 -5.84 3.08 0.70
C ASP A 82 -4.61 3.75 0.08
N VAL A 83 -3.42 3.27 0.40
CA VAL A 83 -2.18 3.71 -0.23
C VAL A 83 -1.43 2.52 -0.82
N ALA A 84 -1.03 2.62 -2.09
CA ALA A 84 -0.08 1.73 -2.73
C ALA A 84 1.26 2.45 -2.88
N GLY A 85 2.34 1.86 -2.37
CA GLY A 85 3.67 2.45 -2.36
C GLY A 85 4.76 1.42 -2.53
N LEU A 86 5.99 1.87 -2.73
CA LEU A 86 7.15 1.00 -2.85
C LEU A 86 7.96 0.96 -1.56
N ILE A 87 8.38 -0.25 -1.20
CA ILE A 87 9.33 -0.51 -0.14
C ILE A 87 10.64 -0.98 -0.74
N MET A 88 11.75 -0.42 -0.26
CA MET A 88 13.09 -0.88 -0.54
C MET A 88 13.67 -1.58 0.68
N GLN A 89 14.28 -2.76 0.49
CA GLN A 89 14.93 -3.48 1.56
C GLN A 89 16.36 -3.88 1.19
N ASN A 90 17.30 -3.59 2.10
CA ASN A 90 18.65 -4.11 2.06
C ASN A 90 18.80 -5.11 3.21
N THR A 91 19.21 -6.35 2.89
CA THR A 91 19.33 -7.43 3.86
C THR A 91 20.76 -7.64 4.36
N GLY A 92 21.59 -6.60 4.30
CA GLY A 92 22.98 -6.62 4.75
C GLY A 92 23.99 -7.11 3.69
N GLY A 93 23.52 -7.44 2.49
CA GLY A 93 24.34 -7.76 1.31
C GLY A 93 24.43 -6.59 0.31
N SER A 94 24.78 -6.91 -0.94
CA SER A 94 24.87 -5.94 -2.04
C SER A 94 23.53 -5.73 -2.78
N GLY A 95 22.50 -6.53 -2.49
CA GLY A 95 21.18 -6.42 -3.11
C GLY A 95 20.36 -5.27 -2.53
N THR A 96 19.49 -4.70 -3.35
CA THR A 96 18.43 -3.78 -2.94
C THR A 96 17.12 -4.28 -3.52
N PHE A 97 16.29 -4.82 -2.67
CA PHE A 97 15.07 -5.52 -3.03
C PHE A 97 13.88 -4.56 -2.99
N PHE A 98 13.11 -4.52 -4.06
CA PHE A 98 11.95 -3.65 -4.18
C PHE A 98 10.67 -4.46 -4.08
N TYR A 99 9.68 -3.90 -3.38
CA TYR A 99 8.38 -4.51 -3.16
C TYR A 99 7.27 -3.49 -3.39
N LEU A 100 6.17 -3.94 -3.98
CA LEU A 100 4.91 -3.22 -3.94
C LEU A 100 4.22 -3.55 -2.61
N ALA A 101 3.84 -2.53 -1.86
CA ALA A 101 3.07 -2.66 -0.63
C ALA A 101 1.78 -1.87 -0.72
N VAL A 102 0.70 -2.38 -0.14
CA VAL A 102 -0.57 -1.67 0.00
C VAL A 102 -0.99 -1.65 1.46
N VAL A 103 -1.28 -0.46 1.96
CA VAL A 103 -1.86 -0.24 3.29
C VAL A 103 -3.33 0.10 3.11
N LEU A 104 -4.21 -0.68 3.73
CA LEU A 104 -5.65 -0.47 3.67
C LEU A 104 -6.09 0.54 4.73
N GLY A 105 -6.89 1.52 4.30
CA GLY A 105 -7.46 2.54 5.14
C GLY A 105 -8.48 2.00 6.15
N GLY A 106 -8.87 2.85 7.12
CA GLY A 106 -9.91 2.52 8.09
C GLY A 106 -9.49 1.64 9.25
N ASN A 107 -8.36 0.97 9.18
CA ASN A 107 -7.78 0.25 10.31
C ASN A 107 -7.12 1.21 11.28
N LYS A 108 -7.33 0.99 12.59
CA LYS A 108 -6.65 1.76 13.63
C LYS A 108 -5.13 1.48 13.69
N GLU A 109 -4.73 0.33 13.18
CA GLU A 109 -3.34 -0.10 13.06
C GLU A 109 -2.95 0.02 11.59
N CYS A 110 -2.00 0.92 11.32
CA CYS A 110 -1.46 1.08 9.98
C CYS A 110 -0.61 -0.14 9.63
N GLN A 111 -1.19 -1.07 8.87
CA GLN A 111 -0.54 -2.31 8.48
C GLN A 111 -0.80 -2.62 7.01
N SER A 112 0.26 -2.97 6.27
CA SER A 112 0.12 -3.39 4.88
C SER A 112 -0.48 -4.79 4.78
N VAL A 113 -1.06 -5.10 3.63
CA VAL A 113 -1.21 -6.48 3.17
C VAL A 113 0.19 -7.05 2.86
N GLU A 114 0.30 -8.38 2.63
CA GLU A 114 1.58 -8.99 2.21
C GLU A 114 2.12 -8.31 0.95
N SER A 115 3.36 -7.81 1.03
CA SER A 115 3.99 -7.07 -0.05
C SER A 115 4.47 -8.00 -1.16
N VAL A 116 4.44 -7.53 -2.42
CA VAL A 116 4.84 -8.32 -3.58
C VAL A 116 6.23 -7.90 -4.05
N PHE A 117 7.12 -8.86 -4.19
CA PHE A 117 8.48 -8.67 -4.72
C PHE A 117 8.44 -8.22 -6.18
N LEU A 118 9.16 -7.15 -6.50
CA LEU A 118 9.30 -6.61 -7.86
C LEU A 118 10.63 -6.98 -8.50
N GLY A 119 11.72 -6.97 -7.74
CA GLY A 119 13.05 -7.31 -8.25
C GLY A 119 14.20 -6.81 -7.36
N ASP A 120 15.43 -7.22 -7.71
CA ASP A 120 16.66 -6.71 -7.09
C ASP A 120 17.25 -5.58 -7.92
N ARG A 121 17.47 -4.43 -7.29
CA ARG A 121 18.08 -3.24 -7.92
C ARG A 121 17.37 -2.81 -9.22
N VAL A 122 16.05 -2.96 -9.28
CA VAL A 122 15.23 -2.39 -10.34
C VAL A 122 15.20 -0.87 -10.23
N SER A 123 14.78 -0.18 -11.29
CA SER A 123 14.61 1.27 -11.30
C SER A 123 13.12 1.61 -11.41
N PRO A 124 12.43 1.87 -10.28
CA PRO A 124 11.03 2.24 -10.28
C PRO A 124 10.79 3.53 -11.04
N GLN A 125 9.67 3.61 -11.77
CA GLN A 125 9.28 4.76 -12.56
C GLN A 125 7.98 5.40 -12.04
N SER A 126 6.91 4.60 -11.93
CA SER A 126 5.61 5.08 -11.45
C SER A 126 4.78 3.99 -10.82
N ILE A 127 3.81 4.40 -9.99
CA ILE A 127 2.63 3.62 -9.63
C ILE A 127 1.42 4.41 -10.12
N GLU A 128 0.58 3.78 -10.92
CA GLU A 128 -0.61 4.35 -11.52
C GLU A 128 -1.85 3.54 -11.14
N VAL A 129 -3.02 4.15 -11.28
CA VAL A 129 -4.30 3.48 -11.04
C VAL A 129 -5.15 3.57 -12.29
N GLU A 130 -5.60 2.44 -12.81
CA GLU A 130 -6.53 2.34 -13.91
C GLU A 130 -7.56 1.24 -13.60
N ASP A 131 -8.85 1.57 -13.68
CA ASP A 131 -9.96 0.64 -13.39
C ASP A 131 -9.78 -0.13 -12.06
N ASN A 132 -9.38 0.57 -11.00
CA ASN A 132 -9.08 0.02 -9.68
C ASN A 132 -7.90 -0.97 -9.64
N ARG A 133 -7.09 -1.04 -10.71
CA ARG A 133 -5.85 -1.81 -10.77
C ARG A 133 -4.67 -0.94 -10.41
N ILE A 134 -3.75 -1.49 -9.67
CA ILE A 134 -2.45 -0.86 -9.38
C ILE A 134 -1.50 -1.28 -10.50
N ILE A 135 -0.99 -0.31 -11.25
CA ILE A 135 -0.03 -0.53 -12.33
C ILE A 135 1.33 -0.02 -11.85
N VAL A 136 2.30 -0.92 -11.73
CA VAL A 136 3.67 -0.59 -11.32
C VAL A 136 4.57 -0.66 -12.53
N ASN A 137 5.18 0.47 -12.87
CA ASN A 137 6.13 0.59 -13.97
C ASN A 137 7.56 0.74 -13.43
N TYR A 138 8.48 -0.06 -13.93
CA TYR A 138 9.89 -0.01 -13.55
C TYR A 138 10.78 -0.52 -14.68
N LEU A 139 12.08 -0.24 -14.57
CA LEU A 139 13.09 -0.85 -15.43
C LEU A 139 13.77 -2.00 -14.69
N ASP A 140 14.02 -3.08 -15.41
CA ASP A 140 14.79 -4.23 -14.94
C ASP A 140 15.93 -4.53 -15.91
N ARG A 141 16.75 -5.51 -15.61
CA ARG A 141 17.83 -6.01 -16.46
C ARG A 141 17.36 -7.17 -17.30
N ALA A 142 18.00 -7.36 -18.47
CA ALA A 142 17.87 -8.61 -19.19
C ALA A 142 18.50 -9.76 -18.38
N LEU A 143 18.09 -11.01 -18.66
CA LEU A 143 18.56 -12.18 -17.93
C LEU A 143 20.08 -12.40 -18.05
N GLU A 144 20.67 -11.95 -19.16
CA GLU A 144 22.10 -12.02 -19.46
C GLU A 144 22.92 -10.83 -18.94
N ASP A 145 22.27 -9.78 -18.46
CA ASP A 145 22.94 -8.58 -17.97
C ASP A 145 23.64 -8.82 -16.64
N SER A 146 24.77 -8.17 -16.46
CA SER A 146 25.46 -8.12 -15.16
C SER A 146 24.62 -7.34 -14.14
N MET A 147 24.69 -7.74 -12.87
CA MET A 147 24.09 -6.97 -11.78
C MET A 147 24.73 -5.57 -11.59
N ALA A 148 25.83 -5.29 -12.27
CA ALA A 148 26.46 -3.96 -12.32
C ALA A 148 25.89 -3.08 -13.45
N ASP A 149 25.19 -3.67 -14.42
CA ASP A 149 24.61 -2.91 -15.53
C ASP A 149 23.37 -2.15 -15.06
N PHE A 150 23.05 -1.07 -15.75
CA PHE A 150 21.83 -0.29 -15.45
C PHE A 150 20.60 -1.02 -15.96
N PRO A 151 19.50 -1.05 -15.18
CA PRO A 151 18.21 -1.54 -15.65
C PRO A 151 17.75 -0.78 -16.91
N SER A 152 17.32 -1.51 -17.95
CA SER A 152 16.95 -0.92 -19.24
C SER A 152 15.68 -1.52 -19.85
N ILE A 153 15.22 -2.67 -19.34
CA ILE A 153 14.03 -3.36 -19.84
C ILE A 153 12.80 -2.80 -19.12
N ILE A 154 11.85 -2.29 -19.90
CA ILE A 154 10.60 -1.75 -19.37
C ILE A 154 9.71 -2.91 -18.92
N ILE A 155 9.34 -2.89 -17.65
CA ILE A 155 8.40 -3.82 -17.03
C ILE A 155 7.18 -3.04 -16.54
N SER A 156 5.99 -3.57 -16.84
CA SER A 156 4.73 -3.08 -16.30
C SER A 156 3.97 -4.28 -15.71
N ARG A 157 3.69 -4.23 -14.41
CA ARG A 157 2.94 -5.28 -13.71
C ARG A 157 1.65 -4.69 -13.15
N GLN A 158 0.57 -5.47 -13.18
CA GLN A 158 -0.75 -5.05 -12.74
C GLN A 158 -1.22 -5.90 -11.57
N PHE A 159 -1.86 -5.25 -10.59
CA PHE A 159 -2.34 -5.91 -9.39
C PHE A 159 -3.75 -5.44 -9.02
N LEU A 160 -4.51 -6.32 -8.38
CA LEU A 160 -5.75 -6.02 -7.68
C LEU A 160 -5.61 -6.34 -6.19
N VAL A 161 -6.37 -5.65 -5.36
CA VAL A 161 -6.54 -6.01 -3.95
C VAL A 161 -7.81 -6.84 -3.81
N GLU A 162 -7.67 -8.12 -3.51
CA GLU A 162 -8.78 -9.04 -3.27
C GLU A 162 -8.59 -9.79 -1.95
N ASN A 163 -9.62 -9.80 -1.09
CA ASN A 163 -9.58 -10.48 0.21
C ASN A 163 -8.33 -10.11 1.04
N ASN A 164 -7.97 -8.83 1.06
CA ASN A 164 -6.78 -8.29 1.73
C ASN A 164 -5.46 -8.91 1.22
N ARG A 165 -5.38 -9.18 -0.06
CA ARG A 165 -4.17 -9.68 -0.74
C ARG A 165 -3.95 -8.95 -2.06
N LEU A 166 -2.68 -8.78 -2.42
CA LEU A 166 -2.29 -8.35 -3.75
C LEU A 166 -2.30 -9.56 -4.70
N ILE A 167 -3.12 -9.48 -5.74
CA ILE A 167 -3.22 -10.50 -6.79
C ILE A 167 -2.69 -9.90 -8.09
N GLU A 168 -1.65 -10.50 -8.64
CA GLU A 168 -1.10 -10.09 -9.93
C GLU A 168 -2.01 -10.55 -11.07
N ILE A 169 -2.28 -9.62 -12.00
CA ILE A 169 -3.02 -9.89 -13.24
C ILE A 169 -1.99 -10.12 -14.33
N ILE A 170 -1.97 -11.32 -14.89
CA ILE A 170 -1.15 -11.63 -16.07
C ILE A 170 -2.01 -11.33 -17.29
N PRO A 171 -1.62 -10.37 -18.16
CA PRO A 171 -2.32 -10.14 -19.42
C PRO A 171 -2.28 -11.42 -20.28
N GLU A 172 -3.43 -11.77 -20.88
CA GLU A 172 -3.53 -12.88 -21.85
C GLU A 172 -2.75 -12.57 -23.13
#